data_e20092a37d59d915621ad006032d9d49
#
_entry.id   e20092a37d59d915621ad006032d9d49
#
_cell.length_a   1.000
_cell.length_b   1.000
_cell.length_c   1.000
_cell.angle_alpha   90.00
_cell.angle_beta   90.00
_cell.angle_gamma   90.00
#
_symmetry.space_group_name_H-M   'P 1'
#
loop_
_entity.id
_entity.type
_entity.pdbx_description
1 polymer ?
#
loop_
_entity_poly.entity_id
_entity_poly.type
_entity_poly.pdbx_seq_one_letter_code
_entity_poly.pdbx_strand_id
1 'polypeptide(L)'
;MLKIAMREAKRFGLFILFLVAVTSVYAQTDAAAKALLDKMSSTYKGYKTVQANFTVTARQSPQAAADYSESGVILIEPSSGKYHITMDSQELISDGKTLWTVLKDVSEVQVTDVDNSATAISPVNIFSFYSSGYKYVSAADERAGNTALHVIELSPEDTQSPYYKIKLRISQSTNLLYDVTVFDKNGMRYTYAIKGTKANPTVPAGRFTFQQSQYPGVEIVDLR
;
A
#
# COMPACT_ATOMS: atom_id res chain seq x y z
N MET A 1 71.66 17.76 -40.96
CA MET A 1 70.22 17.64 -41.14
C MET A 1 69.71 16.33 -40.59
N LEU A 2 70.01 15.95 -39.35
CA LEU A 2 69.57 14.65 -38.81
C LEU A 2 69.29 14.76 -37.30
N LYS A 3 68.81 15.88 -36.81
CA LYS A 3 68.44 16.08 -35.37
C LYS A 3 67.07 16.70 -35.14
N ILE A 4 66.26 16.87 -36.18
CA ILE A 4 64.90 17.45 -36.04
C ILE A 4 63.77 16.38 -36.15
N ALA A 5 64.06 15.18 -36.63
CA ALA A 5 63.06 14.18 -36.86
C ALA A 5 62.73 13.26 -35.64
N MET A 6 63.36 13.44 -34.50
CA MET A 6 63.13 12.57 -33.31
C MET A 6 62.38 13.24 -32.16
N ARG A 7 61.78 14.39 -32.40
CA ARG A 7 61.11 15.14 -31.31
C ARG A 7 59.59 15.16 -31.38
N GLU A 8 59.01 14.66 -32.47
CA GLU A 8 57.55 14.62 -32.68
C GLU A 8 56.90 13.24 -32.38
N ALA A 9 57.71 12.19 -32.16
CA ALA A 9 57.20 10.83 -31.94
C ALA A 9 56.84 10.51 -30.47
N LYS A 10 56.89 11.49 -29.54
CA LYS A 10 56.58 11.25 -28.10
C LYS A 10 55.32 11.94 -27.60
N ARG A 11 54.48 12.47 -28.49
CA ARG A 11 53.22 13.12 -28.10
C ARG A 11 51.97 12.34 -28.55
N PHE A 12 52.15 11.16 -29.09
CA PHE A 12 51.03 10.31 -29.59
C PHE A 12 50.98 9.02 -28.79
N GLY A 13 50.75 9.10 -27.53
CA GLY A 13 50.75 7.87 -26.74
C GLY A 13 50.18 8.00 -25.35
N LEU A 14 49.08 8.74 -25.15
CA LEU A 14 48.29 8.61 -23.94
C LEU A 14 46.87 9.17 -24.14
N PHE A 15 46.17 8.66 -25.15
CA PHE A 15 44.73 8.70 -25.16
C PHE A 15 44.27 7.44 -24.43
N ILE A 16 44.36 7.47 -23.10
CA ILE A 16 43.75 6.48 -22.24
C ILE A 16 42.25 6.57 -22.51
N LEU A 17 41.75 5.55 -23.18
CA LEU A 17 40.37 5.23 -23.36
C LEU A 17 39.73 5.08 -21.97
N PHE A 18 39.17 6.18 -21.43
CA PHE A 18 38.31 6.13 -20.25
C PHE A 18 37.01 5.46 -20.69
N LEU A 19 37.04 4.14 -20.70
CA LEU A 19 35.85 3.30 -20.89
C LEU A 19 34.94 3.54 -19.66
N VAL A 20 34.10 4.57 -19.75
CA VAL A 20 33.00 4.76 -18.81
C VAL A 20 32.10 3.55 -18.95
N ALA A 21 32.29 2.57 -18.06
CA ALA A 21 31.32 1.52 -17.86
C ALA A 21 30.04 2.20 -17.38
N VAL A 22 29.15 2.53 -18.31
CA VAL A 22 27.77 2.89 -18.01
C VAL A 22 27.14 1.61 -17.48
N THR A 23 27.28 1.37 -16.19
CA THR A 23 26.46 0.37 -15.50
C THR A 23 25.03 0.86 -15.65
N SER A 24 24.28 0.22 -16.54
CA SER A 24 22.84 0.37 -16.61
C SER A 24 22.32 -0.02 -15.25
N VAL A 25 22.01 0.97 -14.41
CA VAL A 25 21.23 0.78 -13.20
C VAL A 25 19.82 0.45 -13.72
N TYR A 26 19.61 -0.82 -14.04
CA TYR A 26 18.26 -1.32 -14.12
C TYR A 26 17.66 -1.05 -12.75
N ALA A 27 16.53 -0.36 -12.72
CA ALA A 27 15.72 -0.23 -11.52
C ALA A 27 15.23 -1.64 -11.14
N GLN A 28 16.12 -2.42 -10.54
CA GLN A 28 15.79 -3.72 -9.98
C GLN A 28 14.87 -3.47 -8.80
N THR A 29 13.78 -4.18 -8.77
CA THR A 29 12.98 -4.33 -7.55
C THR A 29 13.92 -4.73 -6.42
N ASP A 30 13.96 -3.92 -5.37
CA ASP A 30 14.88 -4.11 -4.24
C ASP A 30 14.58 -5.43 -3.54
N ALA A 31 15.56 -6.35 -3.55
CA ALA A 31 15.41 -7.67 -2.95
C ALA A 31 15.18 -7.59 -1.43
N ALA A 32 15.73 -6.59 -0.75
CA ALA A 32 15.52 -6.37 0.67
C ALA A 32 14.08 -5.88 0.93
N ALA A 33 13.58 -4.95 0.11
CA ALA A 33 12.18 -4.52 0.18
C ALA A 33 11.24 -5.70 -0.07
N LYS A 34 11.55 -6.55 -1.07
CA LYS A 34 10.76 -7.76 -1.33
C LYS A 34 10.70 -8.69 -0.13
N ALA A 35 11.83 -8.97 0.48
CA ALA A 35 11.89 -9.85 1.65
C ALA A 35 11.06 -9.32 2.83
N LEU A 36 11.06 -8.00 3.07
CA LEU A 36 10.23 -7.36 4.10
C LEU A 36 8.74 -7.45 3.78
N LEU A 37 8.35 -7.18 2.53
CA LEU A 37 6.97 -7.30 2.08
C LEU A 37 6.45 -8.75 2.17
N ASP A 38 7.26 -9.71 1.73
CA ASP A 38 6.93 -11.14 1.83
C ASP A 38 6.78 -11.58 3.28
N LYS A 39 7.62 -11.06 4.18
CA LYS A 39 7.55 -11.35 5.61
C LYS A 39 6.28 -10.78 6.23
N MET A 40 5.93 -9.54 5.90
CA MET A 40 4.66 -8.92 6.31
C MET A 40 3.47 -9.75 5.80
N SER A 41 3.44 -10.06 4.51
CA SER A 41 2.38 -10.87 3.89
C SER A 41 2.23 -12.24 4.57
N SER A 42 3.34 -12.94 4.81
CA SER A 42 3.34 -14.24 5.48
C SER A 42 2.80 -14.16 6.90
N THR A 43 3.13 -13.08 7.63
CA THR A 43 2.61 -12.84 8.98
C THR A 43 1.08 -12.74 8.96
N TYR A 44 0.52 -11.92 8.05
CA TYR A 44 -0.93 -11.79 7.94
C TYR A 44 -1.62 -13.07 7.45
N LYS A 45 -1.04 -13.77 6.47
CA LYS A 45 -1.57 -15.05 5.96
C LYS A 45 -1.56 -16.17 7.02
N GLY A 46 -0.72 -16.04 8.04
CA GLY A 46 -0.70 -16.96 9.19
C GLY A 46 -1.92 -16.81 10.12
N TYR A 47 -2.69 -15.74 10.00
CA TYR A 47 -3.88 -15.52 10.81
C TYR A 47 -5.15 -15.98 10.06
N LYS A 48 -6.11 -16.60 10.78
CA LYS A 48 -7.43 -16.89 10.23
C LYS A 48 -8.21 -15.59 10.01
N THR A 49 -8.18 -14.73 11.01
CA THR A 49 -8.84 -13.42 11.00
C THR A 49 -7.95 -12.38 11.66
N VAL A 50 -8.07 -11.13 11.24
CA VAL A 50 -7.37 -9.99 11.83
C VAL A 50 -8.37 -8.88 12.07
N GLN A 51 -8.38 -8.32 13.26
CA GLN A 51 -9.10 -7.10 13.58
C GLN A 51 -8.10 -6.00 13.93
N ALA A 52 -8.34 -4.79 13.44
CA ALA A 52 -7.56 -3.64 13.84
C ALA A 52 -8.45 -2.38 13.88
N ASN A 53 -8.11 -1.45 14.77
CA ASN A 53 -8.59 -0.09 14.68
C ASN A 53 -7.69 0.66 13.70
N PHE A 54 -8.26 1.60 12.96
CA PHE A 54 -7.50 2.47 12.07
C PHE A 54 -8.02 3.90 12.12
N THR A 55 -7.19 4.82 11.67
CA THR A 55 -7.60 6.20 11.39
C THR A 55 -7.14 6.52 9.98
N VAL A 56 -8.04 7.02 9.14
CA VAL A 56 -7.71 7.62 7.85
C VAL A 56 -7.64 9.12 7.99
N THR A 57 -6.59 9.73 7.43
CA THR A 57 -6.47 11.19 7.33
C THR A 57 -6.11 11.57 5.91
N ALA A 58 -6.71 12.66 5.40
CA ALA A 58 -6.34 13.29 4.14
C ALA A 58 -5.71 14.65 4.40
N ARG A 59 -4.59 14.96 3.74
CA ARG A 59 -3.84 16.22 3.88
C ARG A 59 -3.17 16.59 2.58
N GLN A 60 -3.02 17.89 2.32
CA GLN A 60 -2.23 18.39 1.19
C GLN A 60 -0.72 18.30 1.44
N SER A 61 -0.29 18.46 2.69
CA SER A 61 1.13 18.32 3.08
C SER A 61 1.26 17.73 4.49
N PRO A 62 2.45 17.19 4.89
CA PRO A 62 2.65 16.66 6.24
C PRO A 62 2.43 17.70 7.35
N GLN A 63 2.69 18.98 7.05
CA GLN A 63 2.57 20.09 7.99
C GLN A 63 1.17 20.72 8.01
N ALA A 64 0.34 20.44 7.00
CA ALA A 64 -1.03 20.91 6.96
C ALA A 64 -1.91 20.22 8.01
N ALA A 65 -2.92 20.92 8.50
CA ALA A 65 -4.02 20.28 9.21
C ALA A 65 -4.66 19.19 8.32
N ALA A 66 -5.31 18.22 8.94
CA ALA A 66 -6.06 17.25 8.14
C ALA A 66 -7.32 17.93 7.58
N ASP A 67 -7.48 17.81 6.25
CA ASP A 67 -8.72 18.24 5.58
C ASP A 67 -9.86 17.28 5.90
N TYR A 68 -9.51 16.00 6.17
CA TYR A 68 -10.43 14.95 6.55
C TYR A 68 -9.75 14.01 7.55
N SER A 69 -10.52 13.53 8.53
CA SER A 69 -10.08 12.51 9.47
C SER A 69 -11.27 11.70 9.96
N GLU A 70 -11.16 10.37 9.83
CA GLU A 70 -12.16 9.42 10.30
C GLU A 70 -11.49 8.20 10.91
N SER A 71 -12.13 7.60 11.91
CA SER A 71 -11.65 6.36 12.53
C SER A 71 -12.61 5.22 12.26
N GLY A 72 -12.07 4.00 12.29
CA GLY A 72 -12.90 2.82 12.05
C GLY A 72 -12.26 1.55 12.62
N VAL A 73 -13.01 0.49 12.45
CA VAL A 73 -12.58 -0.88 12.76
C VAL A 73 -12.58 -1.69 11.47
N ILE A 74 -11.51 -2.39 11.22
CA ILE A 74 -11.42 -3.36 10.13
C ILE A 74 -11.34 -4.77 10.70
N LEU A 75 -12.12 -5.66 10.17
CA LEU A 75 -12.05 -7.10 10.37
C LEU A 75 -11.85 -7.75 9.01
N ILE A 76 -10.82 -8.60 8.89
CA ILE A 76 -10.50 -9.29 7.64
C ILE A 76 -10.29 -10.79 7.86
N GLU A 77 -10.54 -11.57 6.83
CA GLU A 77 -10.16 -12.98 6.67
C GLU A 77 -9.20 -13.06 5.47
N PRO A 78 -7.88 -12.99 5.70
CA PRO A 78 -6.89 -12.80 4.64
C PRO A 78 -6.88 -13.90 3.58
N SER A 79 -7.24 -15.15 3.95
CA SER A 79 -7.22 -16.30 3.04
C SER A 79 -8.38 -16.31 2.04
N SER A 80 -9.50 -15.67 2.36
CA SER A 80 -10.74 -15.70 1.55
C SER A 80 -11.08 -14.36 0.91
N GLY A 81 -10.33 -13.30 1.23
CA GLY A 81 -10.61 -11.96 0.75
C GLY A 81 -11.85 -11.30 1.35
N LYS A 82 -12.38 -11.84 2.46
CA LYS A 82 -13.54 -11.27 3.15
C LYS A 82 -13.13 -10.17 4.11
N TYR A 83 -13.94 -9.14 4.20
CA TYR A 83 -13.72 -8.09 5.17
C TYR A 83 -15.01 -7.38 5.59
N HIS A 84 -14.94 -6.75 6.75
CA HIS A 84 -15.94 -5.81 7.24
C HIS A 84 -15.22 -4.60 7.83
N ILE A 85 -15.46 -3.44 7.27
CA ILE A 85 -14.96 -2.15 7.76
C ILE A 85 -16.14 -1.37 8.26
N THR A 86 -16.03 -0.87 9.49
CA THR A 86 -17.05 0.00 10.10
C THR A 86 -16.41 1.36 10.36
N MET A 87 -17.00 2.39 9.81
CA MET A 87 -16.67 3.80 10.05
C MET A 87 -17.95 4.54 10.47
N ASP A 88 -17.82 5.78 10.91
CA ASP A 88 -19.00 6.58 11.30
C ASP A 88 -19.89 6.86 10.08
N SER A 89 -19.27 7.24 8.94
CA SER A 89 -19.98 7.60 7.70
C SER A 89 -20.51 6.40 6.91
N GLN A 90 -19.82 5.25 6.98
CA GLN A 90 -20.13 4.10 6.12
C GLN A 90 -19.67 2.77 6.70
N GLU A 91 -20.21 1.70 6.13
CA GLU A 91 -19.67 0.36 6.33
C GLU A 91 -19.39 -0.30 4.98
N LEU A 92 -18.28 -1.03 4.91
CA LEU A 92 -17.94 -1.85 3.75
C LEU A 92 -17.94 -3.31 4.19
N ILE A 93 -18.79 -4.10 3.56
CA ILE A 93 -18.94 -5.53 3.85
C ILE A 93 -18.59 -6.29 2.57
N SER A 94 -17.70 -7.27 2.65
CA SER A 94 -17.37 -8.10 1.49
C SER A 94 -17.27 -9.56 1.85
N ASP A 95 -17.88 -10.39 1.02
CA ASP A 95 -17.77 -11.86 1.09
C ASP A 95 -16.62 -12.41 0.23
N GLY A 96 -15.82 -11.51 -0.36
CA GLY A 96 -14.72 -11.83 -1.26
C GLY A 96 -15.10 -11.82 -2.75
N LYS A 97 -16.38 -11.67 -3.08
CA LYS A 97 -16.91 -11.55 -4.45
C LYS A 97 -17.74 -10.28 -4.62
N THR A 98 -18.65 -10.05 -3.72
CA THR A 98 -19.55 -8.90 -3.68
C THR A 98 -19.09 -7.92 -2.60
N LEU A 99 -19.15 -6.64 -2.90
CA LEU A 99 -18.95 -5.55 -1.96
C LEU A 99 -20.28 -4.82 -1.74
N TRP A 100 -20.71 -4.72 -0.50
CA TRP A 100 -21.81 -3.88 -0.05
C TRP A 100 -21.23 -2.66 0.66
N THR A 101 -21.50 -1.48 0.12
CA THR A 101 -21.16 -0.20 0.74
C THR A 101 -22.41 0.42 1.33
N VAL A 102 -22.51 0.39 2.66
CA VAL A 102 -23.63 0.99 3.40
C VAL A 102 -23.27 2.46 3.65
N LEU A 103 -24.00 3.36 2.99
CA LEU A 103 -23.86 4.82 3.13
C LEU A 103 -24.87 5.29 4.18
N LYS A 104 -24.39 5.56 5.41
CA LYS A 104 -25.26 5.83 6.56
C LYS A 104 -26.02 7.15 6.44
N ASP A 105 -25.39 8.17 5.87
CA ASP A 105 -25.97 9.52 5.77
C ASP A 105 -27.16 9.61 4.81
N VAL A 106 -27.18 8.74 3.80
CA VAL A 106 -28.24 8.71 2.77
C VAL A 106 -29.13 7.46 2.87
N SER A 107 -28.87 6.57 3.83
CA SER A 107 -29.63 5.32 4.02
C SER A 107 -29.68 4.46 2.74
N GLU A 108 -28.55 4.32 2.08
CA GLU A 108 -28.39 3.56 0.82
C GLU A 108 -27.35 2.46 0.99
N VAL A 109 -27.56 1.36 0.29
CA VAL A 109 -26.58 0.27 0.15
C VAL A 109 -26.27 0.07 -1.32
N GLN A 110 -25.04 0.36 -1.71
CA GLN A 110 -24.53 0.09 -3.04
C GLN A 110 -23.94 -1.31 -3.11
N VAL A 111 -24.32 -2.07 -4.12
CA VAL A 111 -23.83 -3.43 -4.36
C VAL A 111 -22.96 -3.42 -5.61
N THR A 112 -21.71 -3.82 -5.47
CA THR A 112 -20.74 -3.92 -6.57
C THR A 112 -19.99 -5.26 -6.52
N ASP A 113 -19.36 -5.65 -7.61
CA ASP A 113 -18.38 -6.71 -7.56
C ASP A 113 -17.09 -6.21 -6.90
N VAL A 114 -16.38 -7.11 -6.20
CA VAL A 114 -15.06 -6.78 -5.65
C VAL A 114 -14.09 -6.56 -6.80
N ASP A 115 -13.45 -5.39 -6.84
CA ASP A 115 -12.38 -5.13 -7.79
C ASP A 115 -11.12 -5.92 -7.38
N ASN A 116 -10.83 -6.96 -8.16
CA ASN A 116 -9.67 -7.82 -8.00
C ASN A 116 -8.54 -7.45 -8.99
N SER A 117 -8.59 -6.27 -9.63
CA SER A 117 -7.52 -5.83 -10.52
C SER A 117 -6.20 -5.68 -9.74
N ALA A 118 -5.09 -5.88 -10.42
CA ALA A 118 -3.76 -5.79 -9.82
C ALA A 118 -3.44 -4.37 -9.29
N THR A 119 -4.16 -3.36 -9.76
CA THR A 119 -3.98 -1.95 -9.38
C THR A 119 -4.96 -1.49 -8.31
N ALA A 120 -5.99 -2.27 -7.99
CA ALA A 120 -6.92 -1.92 -6.92
C ALA A 120 -6.25 -2.08 -5.56
N ILE A 121 -6.21 -1.01 -4.77
CA ILE A 121 -5.83 -1.08 -3.36
C ILE A 121 -7.11 -1.33 -2.56
N SER A 122 -7.23 -2.54 -2.04
CA SER A 122 -8.36 -2.93 -1.20
C SER A 122 -7.87 -3.35 0.20
N PRO A 123 -8.74 -3.36 1.19
CA PRO A 123 -8.37 -3.74 2.56
C PRO A 123 -7.78 -5.14 2.69
N VAL A 124 -8.08 -6.03 1.75
CA VAL A 124 -7.59 -7.42 1.78
C VAL A 124 -6.36 -7.63 0.91
N ASN A 125 -6.23 -6.92 -0.21
CA ASN A 125 -5.06 -7.07 -1.06
C ASN A 125 -3.86 -6.23 -0.59
N ILE A 126 -4.05 -5.34 0.41
CA ILE A 126 -2.97 -4.52 0.97
C ILE A 126 -1.77 -5.33 1.45
N PHE A 127 -1.98 -6.61 1.74
CA PHE A 127 -0.91 -7.54 2.16
C PHE A 127 -0.25 -8.27 0.99
N SER A 128 -0.72 -8.10 -0.25
CA SER A 128 -0.22 -8.83 -1.42
C SER A 128 -0.20 -8.02 -2.73
N PHE A 129 -0.79 -6.81 -2.76
CA PHE A 129 -0.90 -6.00 -3.98
C PHE A 129 0.45 -5.68 -4.62
N TYR A 130 1.51 -5.60 -3.83
CA TYR A 130 2.87 -5.34 -4.28
C TYR A 130 3.45 -6.44 -5.19
N SER A 131 2.84 -7.62 -5.24
CA SER A 131 3.36 -8.77 -6.00
C SER A 131 3.28 -8.57 -7.52
N SER A 132 2.48 -7.62 -8.00
CA SER A 132 2.36 -7.27 -9.41
C SER A 132 1.95 -5.81 -9.59
N GLY A 133 2.41 -5.18 -10.67
CA GLY A 133 2.04 -3.81 -11.04
C GLY A 133 2.74 -2.70 -10.26
N TYR A 134 3.77 -3.01 -9.45
CA TYR A 134 4.53 -2.03 -8.68
C TYR A 134 6.03 -2.28 -8.74
N LYS A 135 6.78 -1.18 -8.82
CA LYS A 135 8.19 -1.13 -8.45
C LYS A 135 8.27 -0.72 -6.98
N TYR A 136 9.17 -1.30 -6.22
CA TYR A 136 9.34 -0.99 -4.81
C TYR A 136 10.80 -0.95 -4.40
N VAL A 137 11.10 -0.06 -3.45
CA VAL A 137 12.44 0.15 -2.89
C VAL A 137 12.35 0.34 -1.38
N SER A 138 13.39 -0.10 -0.66
CA SER A 138 13.58 0.23 0.74
C SER A 138 13.99 1.70 0.86
N ALA A 139 13.41 2.42 1.80
CA ALA A 139 13.86 3.72 2.23
C ALA A 139 14.53 3.64 3.60
N ALA A 140 15.08 4.76 4.08
CA ALA A 140 15.67 4.82 5.41
C ALA A 140 14.63 4.47 6.48
N ASP A 141 15.03 3.63 7.44
CA ASP A 141 14.19 3.27 8.58
C ASP A 141 13.76 4.52 9.36
N GLU A 142 12.56 4.50 9.88
CA GLU A 142 11.97 5.58 10.66
C GLU A 142 11.63 5.14 12.09
N ARG A 143 11.31 6.10 12.92
CA ARG A 143 10.74 5.87 14.26
C ARG A 143 9.45 6.66 14.43
N ALA A 144 8.46 6.01 15.04
CA ALA A 144 7.25 6.66 15.52
C ALA A 144 7.15 6.43 17.04
N GLY A 145 7.53 7.43 17.80
CA GLY A 145 7.73 7.28 19.24
C GLY A 145 8.79 6.20 19.53
N ASN A 146 8.42 5.17 20.27
CA ASN A 146 9.30 4.04 20.60
C ASN A 146 9.31 2.92 19.55
N THR A 147 8.49 2.99 18.50
CA THR A 147 8.40 1.94 17.48
C THR A 147 9.41 2.19 16.37
N ALA A 148 10.31 1.24 16.13
CA ALA A 148 11.19 1.23 14.97
C ALA A 148 10.46 0.64 13.77
N LEU A 149 10.60 1.26 12.60
CA LEU A 149 9.81 1.00 11.41
C LEU A 149 10.71 0.81 10.19
N HIS A 150 10.52 -0.28 9.46
CA HIS A 150 11.00 -0.37 8.08
C HIS A 150 10.12 0.46 7.19
N VAL A 151 10.73 1.13 6.22
CA VAL A 151 10.02 1.97 5.24
C VAL A 151 10.21 1.38 3.85
N ILE A 152 9.11 1.19 3.14
CA ILE A 152 9.10 0.74 1.74
C ILE A 152 8.27 1.73 0.94
N GLU A 153 8.83 2.19 -0.17
CA GLU A 153 8.12 3.01 -1.14
C GLU A 153 7.80 2.19 -2.38
N LEU A 154 6.54 2.27 -2.82
CA LEU A 154 6.05 1.61 -4.02
C LEU A 154 5.59 2.66 -5.04
N SER A 155 5.87 2.40 -6.30
CA SER A 155 5.39 3.21 -7.43
C SER A 155 4.63 2.32 -8.38
N PRO A 156 3.39 2.67 -8.79
CA PRO A 156 2.65 1.90 -9.76
C PRO A 156 3.38 1.89 -11.11
N GLU A 157 3.38 0.76 -11.79
CA GLU A 157 3.88 0.64 -13.17
C GLU A 157 2.88 1.26 -14.16
N ASP A 158 1.60 1.20 -13.83
CA ASP A 158 0.55 1.86 -14.60
C ASP A 158 0.62 3.38 -14.40
N THR A 159 0.98 4.09 -15.46
CA THR A 159 1.04 5.56 -15.49
C THR A 159 -0.33 6.23 -15.41
N GLN A 160 -1.42 5.50 -15.62
CA GLN A 160 -2.80 6.01 -15.49
C GLN A 160 -3.32 5.93 -14.06
N SER A 161 -2.62 5.24 -13.16
CA SER A 161 -2.98 5.18 -11.74
C SER A 161 -3.24 6.59 -11.18
N PRO A 162 -4.30 6.82 -10.37
CA PRO A 162 -4.60 8.12 -9.77
C PRO A 162 -3.56 8.58 -8.76
N TYR A 163 -2.74 7.68 -8.26
CA TYR A 163 -1.63 7.96 -7.34
C TYR A 163 -0.29 7.62 -7.99
N TYR A 164 0.78 8.25 -7.50
CA TYR A 164 2.12 8.04 -8.02
C TYR A 164 3.06 7.30 -7.05
N LYS A 165 2.68 7.23 -5.77
CA LYS A 165 3.49 6.56 -4.74
C LYS A 165 2.61 6.05 -3.60
N ILE A 166 3.04 4.92 -3.03
CA ILE A 166 2.55 4.40 -1.75
C ILE A 166 3.75 4.25 -0.83
N LYS A 167 3.65 4.72 0.41
CA LYS A 167 4.64 4.50 1.45
C LYS A 167 4.05 3.56 2.48
N LEU A 168 4.72 2.43 2.71
CA LEU A 168 4.40 1.50 3.79
C LEU A 168 5.40 1.70 4.92
N ARG A 169 4.90 1.74 6.16
CA ARG A 169 5.73 1.62 7.35
C ARG A 169 5.36 0.34 8.09
N ILE A 170 6.35 -0.51 8.34
CA ILE A 170 6.18 -1.85 8.89
C ILE A 170 6.94 -1.91 10.22
N SER A 171 6.29 -2.35 11.28
CA SER A 171 6.93 -2.51 12.59
C SER A 171 8.04 -3.57 12.53
N GLN A 172 9.25 -3.21 12.93
CA GLN A 172 10.40 -4.12 12.97
C GLN A 172 10.22 -5.26 13.95
N SER A 173 9.49 -5.02 15.06
CA SER A 173 9.29 -6.02 16.11
C SER A 173 8.22 -7.04 15.79
N THR A 174 7.16 -6.65 15.05
CA THR A 174 5.99 -7.50 14.81
C THR A 174 5.82 -7.92 13.35
N ASN A 175 6.51 -7.26 12.42
CA ASN A 175 6.31 -7.34 10.96
C ASN A 175 4.87 -7.01 10.52
N LEU A 176 4.11 -6.31 11.36
CA LEU A 176 2.78 -5.85 11.01
C LEU A 176 2.85 -4.44 10.43
N LEU A 177 1.91 -4.13 9.58
CA LEU A 177 1.74 -2.80 9.01
C LEU A 177 1.46 -1.79 10.13
N TYR A 178 2.23 -0.71 10.17
CA TYR A 178 2.04 0.40 11.07
C TYR A 178 1.13 1.46 10.45
N ASP A 179 1.45 1.87 9.23
CA ASP A 179 0.58 2.69 8.40
C ASP A 179 0.90 2.56 6.91
N VAL A 180 -0.04 3.08 6.11
CA VAL A 180 0.06 3.23 4.66
C VAL A 180 -0.22 4.68 4.31
N THR A 181 0.64 5.31 3.53
CA THR A 181 0.36 6.62 2.94
C THR A 181 0.31 6.52 1.43
N VAL A 182 -0.82 6.88 0.84
CA VAL A 182 -1.03 6.99 -0.61
C VAL A 182 -0.83 8.45 -1.02
N PHE A 183 0.01 8.68 -2.02
CA PHE A 183 0.32 10.00 -2.58
C PHE A 183 -0.42 10.15 -3.92
N ASP A 184 -1.51 10.86 -3.87
CA ASP A 184 -2.37 11.08 -5.03
C ASP A 184 -1.79 12.14 -5.97
N LYS A 185 -2.08 12.03 -7.27
CA LYS A 185 -1.62 12.98 -8.29
C LYS A 185 -2.24 14.36 -8.17
N ASN A 186 -3.37 14.49 -7.49
CA ASN A 186 -3.98 15.78 -7.15
C ASN A 186 -3.28 16.53 -6.00
N GLY A 187 -2.21 15.94 -5.43
CA GLY A 187 -1.42 16.50 -4.33
C GLY A 187 -1.86 16.06 -2.93
N MET A 188 -2.98 15.36 -2.81
CA MET A 188 -3.47 14.85 -1.53
C MET A 188 -2.63 13.65 -1.05
N ARG A 189 -2.57 13.49 0.26
CA ARG A 189 -1.95 12.34 0.95
C ARG A 189 -2.97 11.71 1.87
N TYR A 190 -3.28 10.47 1.58
CA TYR A 190 -4.20 9.67 2.41
C TYR A 190 -3.36 8.73 3.27
N THR A 191 -3.42 8.90 4.59
CA THR A 191 -2.70 8.04 5.53
C THR A 191 -3.67 7.20 6.32
N TYR A 192 -3.49 5.88 6.25
CA TYR A 192 -4.22 4.87 7.00
C TYR A 192 -3.32 4.37 8.14
N ALA A 193 -3.50 4.91 9.33
CA ALA A 193 -2.74 4.51 10.51
C ALA A 193 -3.43 3.37 11.25
N ILE A 194 -2.72 2.26 11.44
CA ILE A 194 -3.25 1.04 12.08
C ILE A 194 -2.97 1.10 13.58
N LYS A 195 -3.98 0.79 14.39
CA LYS A 195 -3.87 0.76 15.85
C LYS A 195 -4.49 -0.53 16.40
N GLY A 196 -3.84 -1.12 17.39
CA GLY A 196 -4.43 -2.20 18.17
C GLY A 196 -4.81 -3.44 17.36
N THR A 197 -3.89 -4.00 16.58
CA THR A 197 -4.11 -5.24 15.83
C THR A 197 -4.33 -6.42 16.76
N LYS A 198 -5.42 -7.18 16.53
CA LYS A 198 -5.77 -8.41 17.24
C LYS A 198 -5.84 -9.56 16.23
N ALA A 199 -5.02 -10.58 16.46
CA ALA A 199 -5.00 -11.78 15.64
C ALA A 199 -6.08 -12.78 16.12
N ASN A 200 -6.72 -13.44 15.17
CA ASN A 200 -7.70 -14.52 15.38
C ASN A 200 -8.82 -14.19 16.39
N PRO A 201 -9.46 -12.99 16.31
CA PRO A 201 -10.64 -12.74 17.12
C PRO A 201 -11.75 -13.71 16.75
N THR A 202 -12.65 -14.00 17.71
CA THR A 202 -13.90 -14.71 17.40
C THR A 202 -14.78 -13.86 16.51
N VAL A 203 -15.21 -14.40 15.38
CA VAL A 203 -16.04 -13.70 14.40
C VAL A 203 -17.44 -14.33 14.40
N PRO A 204 -18.50 -13.54 14.63
CA PRO A 204 -19.87 -14.01 14.53
C PRO A 204 -20.20 -14.51 13.10
N ALA A 205 -21.06 -15.51 13.00
CA ALA A 205 -21.55 -15.97 11.71
C ALA A 205 -22.23 -14.83 10.94
N GLY A 206 -22.04 -14.80 9.61
CA GLY A 206 -22.63 -13.78 8.74
C GLY A 206 -21.96 -12.40 8.79
N ARG A 207 -20.84 -12.22 9.54
CA ARG A 207 -20.17 -10.92 9.67
C ARG A 207 -19.63 -10.35 8.37
N PHE A 208 -19.38 -11.20 7.39
CA PHE A 208 -18.85 -10.82 6.08
C PHE A 208 -19.91 -10.86 4.97
N THR A 209 -21.18 -10.84 5.32
CA THR A 209 -22.29 -10.82 4.36
C THR A 209 -23.30 -9.76 4.79
N PHE A 210 -23.76 -8.94 3.85
CA PHE A 210 -24.81 -7.97 4.12
C PHE A 210 -26.11 -8.69 4.50
N GLN A 211 -26.74 -8.22 5.55
CA GLN A 211 -28.01 -8.72 6.05
C GLN A 211 -29.01 -7.57 6.14
N GLN A 212 -29.95 -7.48 5.21
CA GLN A 212 -30.90 -6.39 5.13
C GLN A 212 -31.68 -6.15 6.44
N SER A 213 -31.92 -7.22 7.21
CA SER A 213 -32.59 -7.11 8.51
C SER A 213 -31.85 -6.25 9.55
N GLN A 214 -30.53 -6.06 9.38
CA GLN A 214 -29.72 -5.20 10.25
C GLN A 214 -29.75 -3.72 9.82
N TYR A 215 -30.32 -3.42 8.63
CA TYR A 215 -30.38 -2.09 8.04
C TYR A 215 -31.81 -1.79 7.59
N PRO A 216 -32.76 -1.59 8.51
CA PRO A 216 -34.16 -1.34 8.18
C PRO A 216 -34.31 0.00 7.43
N GLY A 217 -35.07 0.00 6.34
CA GLY A 217 -35.39 1.20 5.58
C GLY A 217 -34.32 1.67 4.61
N VAL A 218 -33.23 0.92 4.40
CA VAL A 218 -32.21 1.28 3.40
C VAL A 218 -32.69 0.95 1.99
N GLU A 219 -32.35 1.80 1.04
CA GLU A 219 -32.47 1.55 -0.39
C GLU A 219 -31.27 0.70 -0.86
N ILE A 220 -31.53 -0.31 -1.68
CA ILE A 220 -30.48 -1.17 -2.25
C ILE A 220 -30.32 -0.81 -3.71
N VAL A 221 -29.12 -0.31 -4.08
CA VAL A 221 -28.74 0.05 -5.44
C VAL A 221 -27.73 -0.96 -5.97
N ASP A 222 -28.17 -1.85 -6.86
CA ASP A 222 -27.29 -2.84 -7.49
C ASP A 222 -26.59 -2.22 -8.71
N LEU A 223 -25.27 -2.10 -8.65
CA LEU A 223 -24.41 -1.50 -9.65
C LEU A 223 -23.55 -2.53 -10.43
N ARG A 224 -23.85 -3.82 -10.29
CA ARG A 224 -23.12 -4.92 -10.97
C ARG A 224 -23.54 -5.08 -12.42
#